data_dab4d69294d429627e30c62661eb250e
#
_entry.id   dab4d69294d429627e30c62661eb250e
#
_cell.length_a   1.000
_cell.length_b   1.000
_cell.length_c   1.000
_cell.angle_alpha   90.00
_cell.angle_beta   90.00
_cell.angle_gamma   90.00
#
_symmetry.space_group_name_H-M   'P 1'
#
loop_
_entity.id
_entity.type
_entity.pdbx_description
1 polymer ?
#
loop_
_entity_poly.entity_id
_entity_poly.type
_entity_poly.pdbx_seq_one_letter_code
_entity_poly.pdbx_strand_id
1 'polypeptide(L)'
;MTQQLTHIDAEGDARMVDVSEKAETKRTAIAEGFVAMQPGTLAVIESGSAKKGDVLAAARIAGIMAAKQTSNLIPLCHPLALTKVEVKCTPQHAEEREDGRCGIHLTATCSLVGKTGVEMEALTAVSVAGLTVYDMCKAIDRGMEIDAVRLLHKEGGKTGTWNRA
;
A
#
# COMPACT_ATOMS: atom_id res chain seq x y z
N MET A 1 -4.58 -29.51 5.01
CA MET A 1 -5.86 -28.83 4.73
C MET A 1 -5.67 -27.99 3.48
N THR A 2 -6.31 -28.35 2.39
CA THR A 2 -6.31 -27.55 1.16
C THR A 2 -7.01 -26.22 1.46
N GLN A 3 -6.26 -25.12 1.44
CA GLN A 3 -6.85 -23.78 1.52
C GLN A 3 -7.68 -23.56 0.25
N GLN A 4 -8.98 -23.57 0.39
CA GLN A 4 -9.91 -23.33 -0.70
C GLN A 4 -9.90 -21.83 -1.05
N LEU A 5 -9.72 -21.51 -2.33
CA LEU A 5 -9.80 -20.13 -2.81
C LEU A 5 -11.24 -19.61 -2.65
N THR A 6 -11.44 -18.58 -1.84
CA THR A 6 -12.76 -18.08 -1.46
C THR A 6 -13.49 -17.30 -2.54
N HIS A 7 -12.78 -16.90 -3.60
CA HIS A 7 -13.31 -16.13 -4.72
C HIS A 7 -13.71 -16.99 -5.94
N ILE A 8 -13.70 -18.32 -5.80
CA ILE A 8 -14.09 -19.26 -6.84
C ILE A 8 -15.24 -20.10 -6.31
N ASP A 9 -16.33 -20.23 -7.06
CA ASP A 9 -17.47 -21.08 -6.74
C ASP A 9 -17.24 -22.56 -7.12
N ALA A 10 -18.26 -23.38 -6.95
CA ALA A 10 -18.19 -24.81 -7.24
C ALA A 10 -18.07 -25.10 -8.74
N GLU A 11 -18.51 -24.20 -9.58
CA GLU A 11 -18.46 -24.25 -11.04
C GLU A 11 -17.13 -23.75 -11.61
N GLY A 12 -16.29 -23.11 -10.77
CA GLY A 12 -14.99 -22.55 -11.14
C GLY A 12 -15.05 -21.07 -11.56
N ASP A 13 -16.18 -20.42 -11.38
CA ASP A 13 -16.37 -19.01 -11.74
C ASP A 13 -15.93 -18.08 -10.61
N ALA A 14 -15.35 -16.94 -11.01
CA ALA A 14 -14.90 -15.92 -10.06
C ALA A 14 -16.08 -15.10 -9.54
N ARG A 15 -16.15 -14.94 -8.22
CA ARG A 15 -17.18 -14.13 -7.55
C ARG A 15 -16.63 -13.34 -6.37
N MET A 16 -17.27 -12.21 -6.09
CA MET A 16 -17.03 -11.48 -4.85
C MET A 16 -17.58 -12.27 -3.67
N VAL A 17 -16.79 -12.40 -2.59
CA VAL A 17 -17.19 -13.17 -1.40
C VAL A 17 -18.39 -12.51 -0.72
N ASP A 18 -19.44 -13.28 -0.43
CA ASP A 18 -20.54 -12.81 0.40
C ASP A 18 -20.08 -12.66 1.87
N VAL A 19 -20.23 -11.48 2.41
CA VAL A 19 -19.87 -11.13 3.79
C VAL A 19 -21.08 -10.77 4.65
N SER A 20 -22.30 -10.97 4.14
CA SER A 20 -23.55 -10.54 4.80
C SER A 20 -23.67 -11.07 6.22
N GLU A 21 -23.33 -12.35 6.44
CA GLU A 21 -23.43 -13.04 7.72
C GLU A 21 -22.23 -12.81 8.67
N LYS A 22 -21.21 -12.06 8.22
CA LYS A 22 -20.05 -11.78 9.08
C LYS A 22 -20.34 -10.65 10.05
N ALA A 23 -19.87 -10.79 11.29
CA ALA A 23 -19.92 -9.72 12.27
C ALA A 23 -19.04 -8.54 11.86
N GLU A 24 -19.51 -7.34 12.14
CA GLU A 24 -18.69 -6.13 12.05
C GLU A 24 -17.66 -6.11 13.18
N THR A 25 -16.40 -5.96 12.82
CA THR A 25 -15.30 -5.82 13.78
C THR A 25 -14.36 -4.72 13.31
N LYS A 26 -13.58 -4.18 14.24
CA LYS A 26 -12.47 -3.30 13.86
C LYS A 26 -11.49 -4.08 12.99
N ARG A 27 -11.11 -3.49 11.87
CA ARG A 27 -10.14 -4.02 10.92
C ARG A 27 -9.02 -3.01 10.75
N THR A 28 -7.79 -3.49 10.81
CA THR A 28 -6.61 -2.69 10.51
C THR A 28 -5.68 -3.50 9.64
N ALA A 29 -5.06 -2.85 8.67
CA ALA A 29 -3.98 -3.42 7.88
C ALA A 29 -2.86 -2.39 7.72
N ILE A 30 -1.61 -2.88 7.73
CA ILE A 30 -0.42 -2.10 7.49
C ILE A 30 0.34 -2.78 6.36
N ALA A 31 0.66 -2.00 5.32
CA ALA A 31 1.51 -2.42 4.22
C ALA A 31 2.74 -1.52 4.14
N GLU A 32 3.79 -2.03 3.52
CA GLU A 32 4.98 -1.26 3.17
C GLU A 32 5.38 -1.45 1.72
N GLY A 33 6.27 -0.59 1.24
CA GLY A 33 6.97 -0.68 -0.04
C GLY A 33 8.21 0.20 0.00
N PHE A 34 9.04 0.08 -1.01
CA PHE A 34 10.25 0.86 -1.14
C PHE A 34 10.44 1.33 -2.59
N VAL A 35 10.85 2.58 -2.75
CA VAL A 35 11.27 3.13 -4.04
C VAL A 35 12.75 3.37 -3.99
N ALA A 36 13.53 2.43 -4.54
CA ALA A 36 14.98 2.57 -4.66
C ALA A 36 15.33 3.61 -5.72
N MET A 37 16.34 4.43 -5.47
CA MET A 37 16.75 5.51 -6.36
C MET A 37 18.24 5.84 -6.20
N GLN A 38 18.74 6.66 -7.11
CA GLN A 38 20.10 7.21 -7.00
C GLN A 38 20.19 8.19 -5.83
N PRO A 39 21.36 8.29 -5.14
CA PRO A 39 21.54 9.24 -4.03
C PRO A 39 21.24 10.69 -4.42
N GLY A 40 21.59 11.09 -5.66
CA GLY A 40 21.29 12.42 -6.17
C GLY A 40 19.78 12.68 -6.30
N THR A 41 18.99 11.66 -6.63
CA THR A 41 17.53 11.77 -6.72
C THR A 41 16.93 11.95 -5.32
N LEU A 42 17.40 11.18 -4.35
CA LEU A 42 16.99 11.32 -2.95
C LEU A 42 17.29 12.74 -2.43
N ALA A 43 18.49 13.27 -2.68
CA ALA A 43 18.87 14.61 -2.27
C ALA A 43 17.97 15.71 -2.89
N VAL A 44 17.53 15.54 -4.14
CA VAL A 44 16.57 16.45 -4.80
C VAL A 44 15.21 16.42 -4.10
N ILE A 45 14.75 15.24 -3.68
CA ILE A 45 13.48 15.09 -2.94
C ILE A 45 13.60 15.77 -1.57
N GLU A 46 14.65 15.48 -0.80
CA GLU A 46 14.87 16.00 0.55
C GLU A 46 15.04 17.53 0.58
N SER A 47 15.72 18.08 -0.41
CA SER A 47 15.88 19.54 -0.54
C SER A 47 14.62 20.27 -1.02
N GLY A 48 13.59 19.55 -1.44
CA GLY A 48 12.38 20.14 -2.00
C GLY A 48 12.58 20.81 -3.36
N SER A 49 13.71 20.55 -4.05
CA SER A 49 14.06 21.18 -5.31
C SER A 49 13.55 20.46 -6.56
N ALA A 50 12.68 19.45 -6.39
CA ALA A 50 12.08 18.74 -7.50
C ALA A 50 11.21 19.67 -8.36
N LYS A 51 11.42 19.65 -9.68
CA LYS A 51 10.72 20.55 -10.63
C LYS A 51 9.18 20.44 -10.58
N LYS A 52 8.65 19.29 -10.20
CA LYS A 52 7.20 19.03 -10.08
C LYS A 52 6.62 19.40 -8.70
N GLY A 53 7.41 19.96 -7.80
CA GLY A 53 6.99 20.34 -6.44
C GLY A 53 7.27 19.27 -5.39
N ASP A 54 6.53 19.29 -4.27
CA ASP A 54 6.71 18.40 -3.13
C ASP A 54 6.30 16.96 -3.47
N VAL A 55 7.32 16.13 -3.74
CA VAL A 55 7.17 14.72 -4.13
C VAL A 55 6.49 13.91 -3.04
N LEU A 56 6.90 14.11 -1.78
CA LEU A 56 6.42 13.30 -0.66
C LEU A 56 4.98 13.67 -0.29
N ALA A 57 4.61 14.95 -0.36
CA ALA A 57 3.23 15.38 -0.15
C ALA A 57 2.30 14.83 -1.24
N ALA A 58 2.72 14.91 -2.51
CA ALA A 58 1.96 14.36 -3.63
C ALA A 58 1.76 12.85 -3.50
N ALA A 59 2.83 12.10 -3.16
CA ALA A 59 2.78 10.66 -2.96
C ALA A 59 1.83 10.25 -1.82
N ARG A 60 1.86 10.98 -0.70
CA ARG A 60 0.93 10.73 0.43
C ARG A 60 -0.52 10.91 0.02
N ILE A 61 -0.83 12.02 -0.65
CA ILE A 61 -2.21 12.30 -1.10
C ILE A 61 -2.66 11.24 -2.11
N ALA A 62 -1.81 10.89 -3.08
CA ALA A 62 -2.12 9.88 -4.08
C ALA A 62 -2.39 8.50 -3.45
N GLY A 63 -1.57 8.08 -2.47
CA GLY A 63 -1.78 6.84 -1.73
C GLY A 63 -3.10 6.84 -0.95
N ILE A 64 -3.44 7.94 -0.28
CA ILE A 64 -4.73 8.08 0.43
C ILE A 64 -5.91 8.00 -0.55
N MET A 65 -5.82 8.66 -1.69
CA MET A 65 -6.84 8.60 -2.73
C MET A 65 -6.99 7.18 -3.29
N ALA A 66 -5.88 6.50 -3.54
CA ALA A 66 -5.86 5.13 -4.07
C ALA A 66 -6.51 4.13 -3.11
N ALA A 67 -6.25 4.22 -1.81
CA ALA A 67 -6.93 3.40 -0.81
C ALA A 67 -8.46 3.49 -0.93
N LYS A 68 -8.99 4.70 -1.14
CA LYS A 68 -10.44 4.94 -1.29
C LYS A 68 -11.00 4.44 -2.63
N GLN A 69 -10.15 4.16 -3.60
CA GLN A 69 -10.52 3.70 -4.95
C GLN A 69 -10.21 2.21 -5.18
N THR A 70 -9.80 1.48 -4.16
CA THR A 70 -9.34 0.08 -4.29
C THR A 70 -10.39 -0.79 -4.97
N SER A 71 -11.67 -0.70 -4.62
CA SER A 71 -12.73 -1.48 -5.26
C SER A 71 -12.96 -1.16 -6.75
N ASN A 72 -12.54 0.00 -7.21
CA ASN A 72 -12.58 0.38 -8.63
C ASN A 72 -11.35 -0.16 -9.42
N LEU A 73 -10.30 -0.58 -8.73
CA LEU A 73 -9.07 -1.09 -9.32
C LEU A 73 -8.95 -2.60 -9.23
N ILE A 74 -9.45 -3.20 -8.16
CA ILE A 74 -9.35 -4.63 -7.87
C ILE A 74 -10.74 -5.26 -8.00
N PRO A 75 -10.98 -6.10 -9.02
CA PRO A 75 -12.34 -6.49 -9.45
C PRO A 75 -13.23 -7.10 -8.37
N LEU A 76 -12.67 -7.90 -7.47
CA LEU A 76 -13.44 -8.64 -6.46
C LEU A 76 -13.36 -8.01 -5.06
N CYS A 77 -12.83 -6.80 -4.93
CA CYS A 77 -12.82 -6.06 -3.67
C CYS A 77 -14.18 -5.40 -3.40
N HIS A 78 -14.58 -5.44 -2.13
CA HIS A 78 -15.78 -4.74 -1.67
C HIS A 78 -15.54 -3.22 -1.64
N PRO A 79 -16.53 -2.39 -1.96
CA PRO A 79 -16.46 -0.95 -1.69
C PRO A 79 -16.53 -0.72 -0.17
N LEU A 80 -15.53 -0.08 0.40
CA LEU A 80 -15.36 0.05 1.84
C LEU A 80 -15.34 1.52 2.28
N ALA A 81 -16.10 1.83 3.36
CA ALA A 81 -16.07 3.12 4.03
C ALA A 81 -14.91 3.17 5.03
N LEU A 82 -13.71 3.52 4.57
CA LEU A 82 -12.53 3.63 5.42
C LEU A 82 -12.69 4.74 6.45
N THR A 83 -12.38 4.45 7.71
CA THR A 83 -12.39 5.42 8.81
C THR A 83 -11.02 6.03 9.06
N LYS A 84 -9.94 5.36 8.63
CA LYS A 84 -8.57 5.86 8.70
C LYS A 84 -7.78 5.40 7.49
N VAL A 85 -7.05 6.33 6.89
CA VAL A 85 -5.96 6.07 5.93
C VAL A 85 -4.80 6.98 6.31
N GLU A 86 -3.65 6.40 6.60
CA GLU A 86 -2.41 7.11 6.88
C GLU A 86 -1.32 6.58 5.94
N VAL A 87 -0.66 7.46 5.21
CA VAL A 87 0.47 7.11 4.34
C VAL A 87 1.69 7.90 4.79
N LYS A 88 2.79 7.20 5.02
CA LYS A 88 4.09 7.80 5.35
C LYS A 88 5.07 7.51 4.22
N CYS A 89 5.83 8.53 3.86
CA CYS A 89 6.91 8.46 2.89
C CYS A 89 8.17 8.96 3.60
N THR A 90 9.09 8.06 3.90
CA THR A 90 10.28 8.35 4.72
C THR A 90 11.53 8.15 3.86
N PRO A 91 12.34 9.20 3.63
CA PRO A 91 13.66 9.04 3.04
C PRO A 91 14.50 8.04 3.87
N GLN A 92 15.25 7.19 3.20
CA GLN A 92 16.23 6.28 3.80
C GLN A 92 17.53 6.33 3.02
N HIS A 93 18.62 6.55 3.73
CA HIS A 93 19.96 6.54 3.16
C HIS A 93 20.53 5.12 3.12
N ALA A 94 21.56 4.91 2.31
CA ALA A 94 22.16 3.60 2.08
C ALA A 94 22.71 2.95 3.37
N GLU A 95 23.25 3.76 4.27
CA GLU A 95 23.78 3.32 5.57
C GLU A 95 22.71 2.89 6.57
N GLU A 96 21.44 3.25 6.31
CA GLU A 96 20.31 2.89 7.16
C GLU A 96 19.67 1.56 6.77
N ARG A 97 20.16 0.94 5.68
CA ARG A 97 19.57 -0.27 5.10
C ARG A 97 20.60 -1.37 4.92
N GLU A 98 20.21 -2.60 5.23
CA GLU A 98 21.05 -3.79 5.07
C GLU A 98 21.44 -4.06 3.60
N ASP A 99 20.57 -3.68 2.65
CA ASP A 99 20.81 -3.86 1.21
C ASP A 99 21.65 -2.74 0.58
N GLY A 100 22.05 -1.72 1.37
CA GLY A 100 22.87 -0.60 0.93
C GLY A 100 22.25 0.31 -0.13
N ARG A 101 20.93 0.20 -0.37
CA ARG A 101 20.20 1.06 -1.30
C ARG A 101 19.60 2.26 -0.57
N CYS A 102 19.59 3.42 -1.21
CA CYS A 102 18.85 4.57 -0.72
C CYS A 102 17.52 4.75 -1.48
N GLY A 103 16.56 5.47 -0.88
CA GLY A 103 15.26 5.69 -1.50
C GLY A 103 14.19 6.16 -0.53
N ILE A 104 12.93 5.93 -0.89
CA ILE A 104 11.78 6.28 -0.08
C ILE A 104 11.11 5.01 0.45
N HIS A 105 11.11 4.84 1.77
CA HIS A 105 10.30 3.83 2.45
C HIS A 105 8.87 4.33 2.56
N LEU A 106 7.94 3.51 2.12
CA LEU A 106 6.51 3.79 2.10
C LEU A 106 5.81 2.88 3.11
N THR A 107 4.94 3.44 3.93
CA THR A 107 4.03 2.65 4.75
C THR A 107 2.62 3.19 4.63
N ALA A 108 1.63 2.30 4.62
CA ALA A 108 0.22 2.68 4.66
C ALA A 108 -0.51 1.90 5.74
N THR A 109 -1.30 2.62 6.54
CA THR A 109 -2.21 2.05 7.54
C THR A 109 -3.63 2.39 7.15
N CYS A 110 -4.45 1.35 6.94
CA CYS A 110 -5.89 1.50 6.69
C CYS A 110 -6.69 0.86 7.81
N SER A 111 -7.82 1.48 8.19
CA SER A 111 -8.73 0.92 9.21
C SER A 111 -10.18 1.25 8.89
N LEU A 112 -11.06 0.36 9.34
CA LEU A 112 -12.51 0.56 9.39
C LEU A 112 -13.15 -0.31 10.48
N VAL A 113 -14.44 -0.13 10.71
CA VAL A 113 -15.31 -1.12 11.36
C VAL A 113 -16.17 -1.75 10.28
N GLY A 114 -16.07 -3.07 10.09
CA GLY A 114 -16.79 -3.74 9.01
C GLY A 114 -16.57 -5.25 8.94
N LYS A 115 -17.11 -5.85 7.89
CA LYS A 115 -17.23 -7.31 7.72
C LYS A 115 -16.07 -7.95 6.99
N THR A 116 -15.19 -7.15 6.35
CA THR A 116 -14.02 -7.63 5.60
C THR A 116 -12.75 -6.86 5.97
N GLY A 117 -11.60 -7.41 5.63
CA GLY A 117 -10.29 -6.79 5.88
C GLY A 117 -9.99 -5.63 4.93
N VAL A 118 -8.94 -4.87 5.22
CA VAL A 118 -8.49 -3.68 4.49
C VAL A 118 -7.07 -3.84 3.97
N GLU A 119 -6.65 -5.08 3.74
CA GLU A 119 -5.30 -5.40 3.27
C GLU A 119 -5.06 -4.82 1.88
N MET A 120 -6.06 -4.92 0.99
CA MET A 120 -5.95 -4.43 -0.38
C MET A 120 -5.88 -2.90 -0.43
N GLU A 121 -6.60 -2.22 0.43
CA GLU A 121 -6.56 -0.76 0.57
C GLU A 121 -5.16 -0.28 0.97
N ALA A 122 -4.53 -0.96 1.94
CA ALA A 122 -3.17 -0.63 2.38
C ALA A 122 -2.13 -0.92 1.28
N LEU A 123 -2.23 -2.06 0.59
CA LEU A 123 -1.34 -2.43 -0.51
C LEU A 123 -1.50 -1.48 -1.71
N THR A 124 -2.73 -1.13 -2.07
CA THR A 124 -3.01 -0.18 -3.15
C THR A 124 -2.46 1.21 -2.83
N ALA A 125 -2.61 1.67 -1.58
CA ALA A 125 -2.07 2.95 -1.13
C ALA A 125 -0.55 3.03 -1.31
N VAL A 126 0.18 2.02 -0.87
CA VAL A 126 1.64 1.95 -1.00
C VAL A 126 2.06 1.90 -2.46
N SER A 127 1.40 1.08 -3.27
CA SER A 127 1.72 0.93 -4.69
C SER A 127 1.57 2.24 -5.45
N VAL A 128 0.47 2.95 -5.26
CA VAL A 128 0.21 4.23 -5.95
C VAL A 128 1.08 5.37 -5.41
N ALA A 129 1.40 5.37 -4.11
CA ALA A 129 2.39 6.30 -3.56
C ALA A 129 3.75 6.10 -4.24
N GLY A 130 4.22 4.86 -4.41
CA GLY A 130 5.46 4.53 -5.12
C GLY A 130 5.44 4.96 -6.59
N LEU A 131 4.35 4.67 -7.30
CA LEU A 131 4.16 5.12 -8.68
C LEU A 131 4.20 6.65 -8.80
N THR A 132 3.68 7.36 -7.80
CA THR A 132 3.69 8.83 -7.78
C THR A 132 5.11 9.37 -7.59
N VAL A 133 5.90 8.79 -6.67
CA VAL A 133 7.33 9.13 -6.52
C VAL A 133 8.05 8.91 -7.86
N TYR A 134 7.85 7.77 -8.50
CA TYR A 134 8.43 7.46 -9.79
C TYR A 134 8.05 8.49 -10.86
N ASP A 135 6.77 8.78 -11.04
CA ASP A 135 6.31 9.77 -12.05
C ASP A 135 6.91 11.15 -11.83
N MET A 136 7.02 11.58 -10.58
CA MET A 136 7.54 12.91 -10.27
C MET A 136 9.05 13.03 -10.50
N CYS A 137 9.81 11.93 -10.35
CA CYS A 137 11.27 11.93 -10.43
C CYS A 137 11.84 11.29 -11.70
N LYS A 138 11.04 10.60 -12.53
CA LYS A 138 11.52 9.87 -13.72
C LYS A 138 12.28 10.73 -14.75
N ALA A 139 12.13 12.04 -14.72
CA ALA A 139 12.87 12.93 -15.60
C ALA A 139 14.38 13.00 -15.26
N ILE A 140 14.74 12.74 -14.00
CA ILE A 140 16.12 12.75 -13.50
C ILE A 140 16.65 11.35 -13.19
N ASP A 141 15.76 10.39 -12.88
CA ASP A 141 16.14 9.00 -12.57
C ASP A 141 15.08 8.04 -13.11
N ARG A 142 15.37 7.40 -14.25
CA ARG A 142 14.50 6.39 -14.85
C ARG A 142 14.77 5.00 -14.30
N GLY A 143 15.88 4.82 -13.60
CA GLY A 143 16.31 3.55 -13.03
C GLY A 143 15.69 3.24 -11.66
N MET A 144 14.78 4.08 -11.14
CA MET A 144 14.12 3.80 -9.88
C MET A 144 13.34 2.48 -9.94
N GLU A 145 13.38 1.73 -8.86
CA GLU A 145 12.67 0.46 -8.70
C GLU A 145 11.64 0.58 -7.57
N ILE A 146 10.42 0.11 -7.82
CA ILE A 146 9.38 -0.02 -6.79
C ILE A 146 9.36 -1.48 -6.36
N ASP A 147 9.78 -1.77 -5.16
CA ASP A 147 9.86 -3.13 -4.65
C ASP A 147 9.34 -3.27 -3.22
N ALA A 148 9.50 -4.47 -2.64
CA ALA A 148 9.11 -4.80 -1.29
C ALA A 148 7.66 -4.42 -0.92
N VAL A 149 6.76 -4.35 -1.91
CA VAL A 149 5.34 -4.11 -1.65
C VAL A 149 4.75 -5.35 -0.99
N ARG A 150 4.42 -5.23 0.29
CA ARG A 150 3.94 -6.35 1.09
C ARG A 150 3.12 -5.93 2.29
N LEU A 151 2.27 -6.84 2.74
CA LEU A 151 1.54 -6.69 4.00
C LEU A 151 2.47 -6.95 5.18
N LEU A 152 2.45 -6.08 6.18
CA LEU A 152 3.19 -6.23 7.43
C LEU A 152 2.31 -6.75 8.57
N HIS A 153 1.08 -6.25 8.64
CA HIS A 153 0.18 -6.52 9.76
C HIS A 153 -1.26 -6.49 9.29
N LYS A 154 -2.06 -7.35 9.89
CA LYS A 154 -3.52 -7.22 9.84
C LYS A 154 -4.13 -7.65 11.17
N GLU A 155 -5.23 -7.01 11.56
CA GLU A 155 -6.01 -7.39 12.72
C GLU A 155 -7.51 -7.40 12.42
N GLY A 156 -8.22 -8.22 13.18
CA GLY A 156 -9.68 -8.39 13.14
C GLY A 156 -10.17 -9.54 12.28
N GLY A 157 -11.45 -9.90 12.47
CA GLY A 157 -12.11 -11.02 11.82
C GLY A 157 -11.78 -12.39 12.40
N LYS A 158 -12.22 -13.45 11.71
CA LYS A 158 -12.08 -14.84 12.16
C LYS A 158 -10.63 -15.31 12.33
N THR A 159 -9.72 -14.76 11.53
CA THR A 159 -8.30 -15.15 11.54
C THR A 159 -7.47 -14.40 12.60
N GLY A 160 -8.08 -13.46 13.33
CA GLY A 160 -7.40 -12.70 14.37
C GLY A 160 -6.30 -11.79 13.81
N THR A 161 -5.21 -11.69 14.55
CA THR A 161 -4.05 -10.87 14.20
C THR A 161 -3.01 -11.70 13.46
N TRP A 162 -2.47 -11.13 12.40
CA TRP A 162 -1.34 -11.68 11.67
C TRP A 162 -0.25 -10.60 11.52
N ASN A 163 0.99 -10.99 11.76
CA ASN A 163 2.17 -10.17 11.56
C ASN A 163 3.12 -10.91 10.61
N ARG A 164 3.79 -10.14 9.75
CA ARG A 164 4.90 -10.66 8.96
C ARG A 164 6.08 -10.98 9.89
N ALA A 165 6.65 -12.17 9.73
CA ALA A 165 7.89 -12.59 10.38
C ALA A 165 9.08 -11.88 9.74
#